data_c0071a138118adaa76d5033ceb00cccd
#
_entry.id   c0071a138118adaa76d5033ceb00cccd
#
_cell.length_a   1.000
_cell.length_b   1.000
_cell.length_c   1.000
_cell.angle_alpha   90.00
_cell.angle_beta   90.00
_cell.angle_gamma   90.00
#
_symmetry.space_group_name_H-M   'P 1'
#
loop_
_entity.id
_entity.type
_entity.pdbx_description
1 polymer ?
#
loop_
_entity_poly.entity_id
_entity_poly.type
_entity_poly.pdbx_seq_one_letter_code
_entity_poly.pdbx_strand_id
1 'polypeptide(L)'
;STSTIADGNADDIKGLINFSRGTDYFDYDGDCKLKGERVAAPYIDKNGKTIFGRKNYLGDIFHSEMVVVGAPSADTSFTSQNQESYWRSIKGYDAWAKSLAGREERIYVGGNDGMLHSFDSETGKEKWAFIPPFVMSKLPLLVNENLNNDLAQQKGGTNAIYGVDGSPVVHDMFFKSPLGTSENWHTILMVPYGRGGNGFTVLDITDPDKPLHLYSVYNLSLIHI
;
A
#
# COMPACT_ATOMS: atom_id res chain seq x y z
N SER A 1 -20.38 24.05 10.37
CA SER A 1 -19.05 24.31 9.83
C SER A 1 -18.10 23.37 10.54
N THR A 2 -17.65 22.37 9.85
CA THR A 2 -16.54 21.54 10.31
C THR A 2 -15.30 22.43 10.30
N SER A 3 -14.61 22.52 11.43
CA SER A 3 -13.35 23.23 11.52
C SER A 3 -12.40 22.62 10.50
N THR A 4 -11.89 23.43 9.58
CA THR A 4 -10.82 23.03 8.64
C THR A 4 -9.44 23.12 9.31
N ILE A 5 -9.37 23.33 10.62
CA ILE A 5 -8.15 23.46 11.39
C ILE A 5 -7.90 22.12 12.07
N ALA A 6 -6.78 21.50 11.74
CA ALA A 6 -6.29 20.32 12.43
C ALA A 6 -5.96 20.70 13.87
N ASP A 7 -6.74 20.23 14.83
CA ASP A 7 -6.56 20.47 16.26
C ASP A 7 -6.14 19.23 17.05
N GLY A 8 -5.85 18.12 16.34
CA GLY A 8 -5.40 16.85 16.89
C GLY A 8 -6.51 15.98 17.49
N ASN A 9 -7.76 16.31 17.23
CA ASN A 9 -8.91 15.55 17.74
C ASN A 9 -9.22 14.29 16.91
N ALA A 10 -10.15 13.49 17.39
CA ALA A 10 -10.53 12.22 16.77
C ALA A 10 -11.16 12.38 15.36
N ASP A 11 -11.73 13.52 15.05
CA ASP A 11 -12.26 13.84 13.73
C ASP A 11 -11.16 14.09 12.71
N ASP A 12 -10.02 14.65 13.09
CA ASP A 12 -8.85 14.79 12.22
C ASP A 12 -8.31 13.42 11.78
N ILE A 13 -8.21 12.46 12.72
CA ILE A 13 -7.78 11.11 12.41
C ILE A 13 -8.77 10.44 11.45
N LYS A 14 -10.05 10.59 11.69
CA LYS A 14 -11.10 10.06 10.83
C LYS A 14 -11.06 10.72 9.45
N GLY A 15 -10.82 12.03 9.41
CA GLY A 15 -10.65 12.79 8.19
C GLY A 15 -9.48 12.29 7.36
N LEU A 16 -8.35 12.09 8.01
CA LEU A 16 -7.14 11.59 7.38
C LEU A 16 -7.32 10.17 6.80
N ILE A 17 -7.99 9.28 7.54
CA ILE A 17 -8.35 7.94 7.06
C ILE A 17 -9.26 8.02 5.84
N ASN A 18 -10.27 8.87 5.89
CA ASN A 18 -11.20 9.06 4.78
C ASN A 18 -10.50 9.67 3.56
N PHE A 19 -9.63 10.66 3.77
CA PHE A 19 -8.81 11.24 2.72
C PHE A 19 -7.93 10.18 2.03
N SER A 20 -7.25 9.34 2.81
CA SER A 20 -6.43 8.25 2.27
C SER A 20 -7.26 7.23 1.47
N ARG A 21 -8.54 7.07 1.80
CA ARG A 21 -9.50 6.24 1.06
C ARG A 21 -10.11 6.92 -0.18
N GLY A 22 -9.66 8.12 -0.51
CA GLY A 22 -10.15 8.86 -1.67
C GLY A 22 -11.46 9.63 -1.44
N THR A 23 -11.88 9.81 -0.17
CA THR A 23 -13.06 10.59 0.18
C THR A 23 -12.70 12.07 0.31
N ASP A 24 -13.53 12.96 -0.21
CA ASP A 24 -13.36 14.41 -0.04
C ASP A 24 -13.80 14.86 1.36
N TYR A 25 -12.96 14.60 2.34
CA TYR A 25 -13.25 14.94 3.73
C TYR A 25 -13.09 16.43 4.04
N PHE A 26 -12.18 17.11 3.34
CA PHE A 26 -11.84 18.50 3.61
C PHE A 26 -12.58 19.48 2.68
N ASP A 27 -13.58 19.01 1.94
CA ASP A 27 -14.38 19.81 0.99
C ASP A 27 -13.49 20.59 -0.01
N TYR A 28 -12.57 19.88 -0.64
CA TYR A 28 -11.61 20.48 -1.56
C TYR A 28 -12.24 21.02 -2.84
N ASP A 29 -13.38 20.47 -3.24
CA ASP A 29 -14.12 20.97 -4.41
C ASP A 29 -15.05 22.13 -4.08
N GLY A 30 -15.24 22.43 -2.77
CA GLY A 30 -16.06 23.54 -2.29
C GLY A 30 -17.57 23.34 -2.49
N ASP A 31 -18.04 22.08 -2.61
CA ASP A 31 -19.45 21.76 -2.79
C ASP A 31 -20.23 21.62 -1.48
N CYS A 32 -19.55 21.84 -0.35
CA CYS A 32 -20.07 21.70 1.02
C CYS A 32 -20.52 20.28 1.38
N LYS A 33 -20.04 19.25 0.69
CA LYS A 33 -20.35 17.84 0.96
C LYS A 33 -19.11 17.06 1.37
N LEU A 34 -19.07 16.62 2.61
CA LEU A 34 -17.95 15.85 3.18
C LEU A 34 -18.00 14.35 2.84
N LYS A 35 -18.80 13.90 1.91
CA LYS A 35 -19.02 12.47 1.61
C LYS A 35 -18.91 12.14 0.12
N GLY A 36 -18.31 13.04 -0.65
CA GLY A 36 -18.06 12.81 -2.07
C GLY A 36 -16.78 12.00 -2.31
N GLU A 37 -16.58 11.58 -3.53
CA GLU A 37 -15.29 11.10 -4.00
C GLU A 37 -14.35 12.29 -4.08
N ARG A 38 -13.09 12.13 -3.66
CA ARG A 38 -12.07 13.16 -3.79
C ARG A 38 -11.77 13.41 -5.27
N VAL A 39 -12.29 14.51 -5.78
CA VAL A 39 -12.09 14.94 -7.16
C VAL A 39 -11.27 16.21 -7.13
N ALA A 40 -10.17 16.28 -7.87
CA ALA A 40 -9.43 17.51 -8.02
C ALA A 40 -10.32 18.57 -8.66
N ALA A 41 -10.30 19.81 -8.15
CA ALA A 41 -11.12 20.89 -8.69
C ALA A 41 -10.87 21.08 -10.19
N PRO A 42 -11.89 21.41 -10.98
CA PRO A 42 -11.70 21.75 -12.37
C PRO A 42 -10.74 22.93 -12.52
N TYR A 43 -9.84 22.86 -13.49
CA TYR A 43 -8.95 23.97 -13.81
C TYR A 43 -9.03 24.34 -15.30
N ILE A 44 -8.64 25.56 -15.63
CA ILE A 44 -8.55 26.00 -17.01
C ILE A 44 -7.12 25.80 -17.50
N ASP A 45 -6.97 25.04 -18.58
CA ASP A 45 -5.65 24.81 -19.20
C ASP A 45 -5.15 26.06 -19.94
N LYS A 46 -3.92 26.01 -20.42
CA LYS A 46 -3.27 27.10 -21.19
C LYS A 46 -4.01 27.48 -22.48
N ASN A 47 -4.95 26.67 -22.93
CA ASN A 47 -5.76 26.90 -24.14
C ASN A 47 -7.17 27.43 -23.79
N GLY A 48 -7.44 27.74 -22.52
CA GLY A 48 -8.74 28.21 -22.07
C GLY A 48 -9.82 27.12 -21.95
N LYS A 49 -9.42 25.84 -22.03
CA LYS A 49 -10.34 24.70 -21.89
C LYS A 49 -10.49 24.32 -20.44
N THR A 50 -11.71 24.18 -19.95
CA THR A 50 -11.97 23.60 -18.64
C THR A 50 -11.64 22.12 -18.65
N ILE A 51 -10.67 21.71 -17.82
CA ILE A 51 -10.33 20.32 -17.54
C ILE A 51 -11.01 19.97 -16.24
N PHE A 52 -11.91 19.02 -16.30
CA PHE A 52 -12.60 18.50 -15.11
C PHE A 52 -11.63 17.67 -14.28
N GLY A 53 -11.77 17.77 -12.96
CA GLY A 53 -10.89 17.11 -12.00
C GLY A 53 -10.85 15.60 -12.18
N ARG A 54 -9.65 15.05 -12.01
CA ARG A 54 -9.46 13.60 -11.98
C ARG A 54 -9.72 13.08 -10.58
N LYS A 55 -10.31 11.91 -10.49
CA LYS A 55 -10.36 11.15 -9.25
C LYS A 55 -8.94 10.71 -8.90
N ASN A 56 -8.41 11.17 -7.78
CA ASN A 56 -7.07 10.83 -7.32
C ASN A 56 -7.18 9.82 -6.18
N TYR A 57 -7.24 8.53 -6.52
CA TYR A 57 -7.31 7.46 -5.54
C TYR A 57 -5.96 6.79 -5.27
N LEU A 58 -5.02 6.92 -6.18
CA LEU A 58 -3.72 6.28 -6.13
C LEU A 58 -2.64 7.36 -6.19
N GLY A 59 -1.66 7.28 -5.29
CA GLY A 59 -0.45 8.08 -5.36
C GLY A 59 0.45 7.65 -6.52
N ASP A 60 1.48 8.43 -6.81
CA ASP A 60 2.44 8.04 -7.82
C ASP A 60 3.25 6.82 -7.37
N ILE A 61 3.48 5.91 -8.32
CA ILE A 61 4.36 4.76 -8.16
C ILE A 61 5.68 5.16 -8.84
N PHE A 62 6.75 5.34 -8.04
CA PHE A 62 7.98 5.91 -8.56
C PHE A 62 9.15 4.93 -8.58
N HIS A 63 9.59 4.41 -7.44
CA HIS A 63 10.68 3.43 -7.38
C HIS A 63 10.20 2.00 -7.10
N SER A 64 8.97 1.84 -6.62
CA SER A 64 8.44 0.51 -6.36
C SER A 64 8.19 -0.22 -7.67
N GLU A 65 8.84 -1.35 -7.85
CA GLU A 65 8.49 -2.29 -8.91
C GLU A 65 7.26 -3.10 -8.50
N MET A 66 6.47 -3.50 -9.48
CA MET A 66 5.32 -4.38 -9.25
C MET A 66 5.78 -5.83 -9.10
N VAL A 67 5.20 -6.56 -8.15
CA VAL A 67 5.36 -8.00 -8.04
C VAL A 67 4.02 -8.69 -8.28
N VAL A 68 4.06 -9.73 -9.12
CA VAL A 68 2.88 -10.54 -9.45
C VAL A 68 2.95 -11.84 -8.65
N VAL A 69 1.89 -12.18 -7.93
CA VAL A 69 1.83 -13.35 -7.06
C VAL A 69 0.57 -14.15 -7.36
N GLY A 70 0.76 -15.31 -7.99
CA GLY A 70 -0.28 -16.31 -8.24
C GLY A 70 -0.13 -17.56 -7.35
N ALA A 71 -0.51 -18.71 -7.86
CA ALA A 71 -0.32 -19.98 -7.16
C ALA A 71 1.17 -20.23 -6.87
N PRO A 72 1.52 -20.82 -5.69
CA PRO A 72 2.89 -21.13 -5.35
C PRO A 72 3.50 -22.11 -6.36
N SER A 73 4.73 -21.83 -6.82
CA SER A 73 5.39 -22.61 -7.88
C SER A 73 6.92 -22.74 -7.69
N ALA A 74 7.40 -22.62 -6.44
CA ALA A 74 8.82 -22.73 -6.21
C ALA A 74 9.35 -24.15 -6.45
N ASP A 75 10.58 -24.24 -6.97
CA ASP A 75 11.23 -25.50 -7.28
C ASP A 75 11.49 -26.34 -6.02
N THR A 76 11.14 -27.64 -6.10
CA THR A 76 11.34 -28.66 -5.07
C THR A 76 12.43 -29.67 -5.44
N SER A 77 13.04 -29.52 -6.62
CA SER A 77 14.13 -30.40 -7.03
C SER A 77 15.41 -30.11 -6.22
N PHE A 78 15.77 -31.07 -5.37
CA PHE A 78 16.93 -30.93 -4.52
C PHE A 78 18.23 -31.22 -5.28
N THR A 79 19.14 -30.24 -5.22
CA THR A 79 20.56 -30.47 -5.51
C THR A 79 21.38 -30.17 -4.26
N SER A 80 22.58 -30.74 -4.15
CA SER A 80 23.45 -30.57 -2.98
C SER A 80 23.82 -29.11 -2.68
N GLN A 81 23.49 -28.18 -3.56
CA GLN A 81 23.76 -26.75 -3.44
C GLN A 81 22.54 -25.90 -3.10
N ASN A 82 21.32 -26.48 -3.13
CA ASN A 82 20.07 -25.75 -2.89
C ASN A 82 19.35 -26.26 -1.63
N GLN A 83 19.68 -25.68 -0.49
CA GLN A 83 19.07 -26.05 0.79
C GLN A 83 17.56 -25.71 0.86
N GLU A 84 17.10 -24.66 0.18
CA GLU A 84 15.68 -24.30 0.19
C GLU A 84 14.83 -25.36 -0.51
N SER A 85 15.26 -25.84 -1.67
CA SER A 85 14.56 -26.92 -2.37
C SER A 85 14.54 -28.21 -1.53
N TYR A 86 15.60 -28.51 -0.78
CA TYR A 86 15.61 -29.62 0.18
C TYR A 86 14.51 -29.43 1.23
N TRP A 87 14.45 -28.27 1.87
CA TRP A 87 13.40 -28.00 2.86
C TRP A 87 11.99 -28.08 2.27
N ARG A 88 11.79 -27.56 1.06
CA ARG A 88 10.52 -27.68 0.34
C ARG A 88 10.14 -29.15 0.13
N SER A 89 11.07 -29.97 -0.30
CA SER A 89 10.82 -31.40 -0.58
C SER A 89 10.43 -32.18 0.67
N ILE A 90 11.06 -31.93 1.84
CA ILE A 90 10.80 -32.68 3.08
C ILE A 90 9.65 -32.10 3.92
N LYS A 91 9.26 -30.85 3.72
CA LYS A 91 8.20 -30.15 4.47
C LYS A 91 6.86 -30.09 3.71
N GLY A 92 6.69 -30.93 2.68
CA GLY A 92 5.42 -31.06 1.98
C GLY A 92 4.97 -29.86 1.15
N TYR A 93 5.91 -29.07 0.63
CA TYR A 93 5.61 -27.88 -0.17
C TYR A 93 4.70 -28.18 -1.36
N ASP A 94 4.94 -29.27 -2.10
CA ASP A 94 4.13 -29.64 -3.28
C ASP A 94 2.65 -29.86 -2.94
N ALA A 95 2.37 -30.49 -1.81
CA ALA A 95 0.99 -30.71 -1.37
C ALA A 95 0.31 -29.37 -0.98
N TRP A 96 1.04 -28.50 -0.29
CA TRP A 96 0.57 -27.16 0.04
C TRP A 96 0.36 -26.31 -1.22
N ALA A 97 1.29 -26.28 -2.15
CA ALA A 97 1.18 -25.55 -3.41
C ALA A 97 -0.02 -26.02 -4.23
N LYS A 98 -0.25 -27.34 -4.32
CA LYS A 98 -1.43 -27.90 -4.97
C LYS A 98 -2.74 -27.46 -4.32
N SER A 99 -2.79 -27.32 -3.00
CA SER A 99 -3.98 -26.84 -2.30
C SER A 99 -4.32 -25.38 -2.65
N LEU A 100 -3.33 -24.61 -3.14
CA LEU A 100 -3.46 -23.23 -3.56
C LEU A 100 -3.40 -23.04 -5.09
N ALA A 101 -3.55 -24.11 -5.86
CA ALA A 101 -3.48 -24.04 -7.33
C ALA A 101 -4.51 -23.09 -7.96
N GLY A 102 -5.65 -22.87 -7.27
CA GLY A 102 -6.68 -21.92 -7.69
C GLY A 102 -6.56 -20.54 -7.05
N ARG A 103 -5.44 -20.22 -6.38
CA ARG A 103 -5.24 -18.90 -5.76
C ARG A 103 -5.26 -17.81 -6.83
N GLU A 104 -6.11 -16.80 -6.62
CA GLU A 104 -6.20 -15.65 -7.52
C GLU A 104 -4.85 -14.90 -7.57
N GLU A 105 -4.47 -14.51 -8.77
CA GLU A 105 -3.26 -13.75 -8.98
C GLU A 105 -3.47 -12.28 -8.62
N ARG A 106 -2.52 -11.72 -7.89
CA ARG A 106 -2.50 -10.32 -7.43
C ARG A 106 -1.24 -9.61 -7.88
N ILE A 107 -1.38 -8.33 -8.14
CA ILE A 107 -0.26 -7.40 -8.32
C ILE A 107 -0.10 -6.60 -7.03
N TYR A 108 1.10 -6.58 -6.47
CA TYR A 108 1.44 -5.77 -5.31
C TYR A 108 2.43 -4.70 -5.68
N VAL A 109 2.19 -3.47 -5.22
CA VAL A 109 3.04 -2.32 -5.52
C VAL A 109 2.92 -1.26 -4.43
N GLY A 110 4.03 -0.62 -4.09
CA GLY A 110 4.05 0.50 -3.15
C GLY A 110 3.75 1.82 -3.85
N GLY A 111 3.03 2.71 -3.17
CA GLY A 111 2.67 4.04 -3.63
C GLY A 111 3.20 5.15 -2.73
N ASN A 112 3.37 6.33 -3.31
CA ASN A 112 3.76 7.55 -2.57
C ASN A 112 2.58 8.23 -1.85
N ASP A 113 1.39 7.62 -1.91
CA ASP A 113 0.28 7.90 -1.00
C ASP A 113 0.42 7.24 0.38
N GLY A 114 1.52 6.51 0.59
CA GLY A 114 1.81 5.85 1.85
C GLY A 114 1.26 4.43 1.96
N MET A 115 0.77 3.86 0.88
CA MET A 115 0.12 2.56 0.87
C MET A 115 0.87 1.52 0.05
N LEU A 116 0.76 0.27 0.47
CA LEU A 116 0.93 -0.89 -0.37
C LEU A 116 -0.42 -1.24 -0.97
N HIS A 117 -0.50 -1.32 -2.28
CA HIS A 117 -1.72 -1.66 -3.01
C HIS A 117 -1.69 -3.11 -3.49
N SER A 118 -2.84 -3.74 -3.48
CA SER A 118 -3.09 -5.05 -4.07
C SER A 118 -4.17 -4.94 -5.13
N PHE A 119 -3.81 -5.28 -6.37
CA PHE A 119 -4.73 -5.27 -7.50
C PHE A 119 -4.98 -6.70 -7.99
N ASP A 120 -6.17 -6.92 -8.48
CA ASP A 120 -6.52 -8.08 -9.27
C ASP A 120 -5.78 -8.01 -10.62
N SER A 121 -5.04 -9.06 -10.98
CA SER A 121 -4.19 -9.04 -12.17
C SER A 121 -4.96 -9.05 -13.48
N GLU A 122 -6.19 -9.61 -13.49
CA GLU A 122 -7.01 -9.69 -14.70
C GLU A 122 -7.80 -8.40 -14.94
N THR A 123 -8.34 -7.81 -13.89
CA THR A 123 -9.26 -6.67 -14.01
C THR A 123 -8.62 -5.33 -13.69
N GLY A 124 -7.45 -5.32 -13.08
CA GLY A 124 -6.77 -4.12 -12.58
C GLY A 124 -7.51 -3.43 -11.42
N LYS A 125 -8.53 -4.06 -10.83
CA LYS A 125 -9.26 -3.49 -9.71
C LYS A 125 -8.47 -3.62 -8.42
N GLU A 126 -8.39 -2.55 -7.66
CA GLU A 126 -7.85 -2.62 -6.31
C GLU A 126 -8.74 -3.50 -5.43
N LYS A 127 -8.11 -4.45 -4.75
CA LYS A 127 -8.78 -5.35 -3.79
C LYS A 127 -8.65 -4.81 -2.38
N TRP A 128 -7.46 -4.33 -2.03
CA TRP A 128 -7.17 -3.68 -0.75
C TRP A 128 -5.91 -2.83 -0.85
N ALA A 129 -5.77 -1.92 0.09
CA ALA A 129 -4.54 -1.19 0.34
C ALA A 129 -4.18 -1.27 1.83
N PHE A 130 -2.90 -1.30 2.12
CA PHE A 130 -2.35 -1.42 3.47
C PHE A 130 -1.41 -0.26 3.77
N ILE A 131 -1.64 0.44 4.88
CA ILE A 131 -0.77 1.51 5.37
C ILE A 131 0.18 0.92 6.42
N PRO A 132 1.49 0.83 6.15
CA PRO A 132 2.44 0.37 7.15
C PRO A 132 2.44 1.27 8.39
N PRO A 133 2.59 0.71 9.61
CA PRO A 133 2.55 1.50 10.85
C PRO A 133 3.53 2.68 10.86
N PHE A 134 4.73 2.49 10.32
CA PHE A 134 5.74 3.55 10.24
C PHE A 134 5.31 4.73 9.35
N VAL A 135 4.57 4.46 8.27
CA VAL A 135 4.14 5.49 7.32
C VAL A 135 2.96 6.29 7.85
N MET A 136 2.18 5.74 8.79
CA MET A 136 0.99 6.41 9.36
C MET A 136 1.29 7.82 9.89
N SER A 137 2.46 8.02 10.51
CA SER A 137 2.86 9.34 11.03
C SER A 137 3.13 10.39 9.95
N LYS A 138 3.31 9.96 8.71
CA LYS A 138 3.54 10.83 7.55
C LYS A 138 2.27 11.19 6.79
N LEU A 139 1.17 10.49 7.03
CA LEU A 139 -0.10 10.73 6.32
C LEU A 139 -0.59 12.18 6.42
N PRO A 140 -0.44 12.91 7.55
CA PRO A 140 -0.81 14.33 7.60
C PRO A 140 -0.06 15.19 6.57
N LEU A 141 1.16 14.81 6.23
CA LEU A 141 1.96 15.52 5.22
C LEU A 141 1.46 15.32 3.79
N LEU A 142 0.64 14.26 3.55
CA LEU A 142 0.03 14.03 2.25
C LEU A 142 -1.03 15.06 1.91
N VAL A 143 -1.69 15.60 2.93
CA VAL A 143 -2.79 16.54 2.73
C VAL A 143 -2.20 17.89 2.29
N ASN A 144 -2.53 18.33 1.08
CA ASN A 144 -2.10 19.64 0.61
C ASN A 144 -3.05 20.73 1.11
N GLU A 145 -2.65 21.41 2.18
CA GLU A 145 -3.42 22.50 2.79
C GLU A 145 -3.18 23.86 2.12
N ASN A 146 -2.31 23.98 1.12
CA ASN A 146 -1.95 25.25 0.51
C ASN A 146 -3.12 25.85 -0.29
N LEU A 147 -4.02 26.48 0.44
CA LEU A 147 -5.13 27.26 -0.08
C LEU A 147 -4.69 28.62 -0.71
N ASN A 148 -3.42 29.01 -0.55
CA ASN A 148 -2.94 30.37 -0.83
C ASN A 148 -1.96 30.51 -1.99
N ASN A 149 -1.64 29.46 -2.73
CA ASN A 149 -0.80 29.56 -3.91
C ASN A 149 -1.63 29.70 -5.18
N ASP A 150 -1.08 30.41 -6.19
CA ASP A 150 -1.63 30.47 -7.56
C ASP A 150 -1.79 29.07 -8.23
N LEU A 151 -1.25 28.05 -7.59
CA LEU A 151 -1.52 26.63 -7.81
C LEU A 151 -2.82 26.15 -7.11
N ALA A 152 -3.66 27.04 -6.60
CA ALA A 152 -4.99 26.74 -6.04
C ALA A 152 -5.92 25.96 -7.00
N GLN A 153 -5.47 25.74 -8.21
CA GLN A 153 -6.09 24.90 -9.22
C GLN A 153 -5.98 23.38 -8.94
N GLN A 154 -5.25 22.99 -7.89
CA GLN A 154 -5.09 21.59 -7.48
C GLN A 154 -5.64 21.33 -6.05
N LYS A 155 -6.76 21.94 -5.74
CA LYS A 155 -7.50 21.57 -4.52
C LYS A 155 -7.79 20.06 -4.54
N GLY A 156 -7.54 19.39 -3.43
CA GLY A 156 -7.72 17.94 -3.31
C GLY A 156 -6.55 17.08 -3.81
N GLY A 157 -5.43 17.70 -4.16
CA GLY A 157 -4.18 17.00 -4.46
C GLY A 157 -3.46 16.50 -3.22
N THR A 158 -2.45 15.66 -3.44
CA THR A 158 -1.52 15.21 -2.41
C THR A 158 -0.19 15.93 -2.56
N ASN A 159 0.50 16.18 -1.44
CA ASN A 159 1.88 16.60 -1.47
C ASN A 159 2.76 15.43 -1.97
N ALA A 160 3.81 15.75 -2.71
CA ALA A 160 4.80 14.76 -3.12
C ALA A 160 5.63 14.36 -1.88
N ILE A 161 5.36 13.19 -1.33
CA ILE A 161 6.18 12.58 -0.27
C ILE A 161 6.61 11.19 -0.71
N TYR A 162 7.68 10.68 -0.12
CA TYR A 162 8.00 9.26 -0.25
C TYR A 162 7.23 8.47 0.81
N GLY A 163 6.36 7.57 0.36
CA GLY A 163 5.56 6.69 1.19
C GLY A 163 6.11 5.27 1.26
N VAL A 164 5.50 4.35 0.53
CA VAL A 164 5.99 2.98 0.32
C VAL A 164 6.69 2.95 -1.04
N ASP A 165 7.98 3.29 -1.06
CA ASP A 165 8.71 3.58 -2.29
C ASP A 165 9.68 2.44 -2.70
N GLY A 166 9.80 1.39 -1.89
CA GLY A 166 10.64 0.24 -2.19
C GLY A 166 9.87 -0.88 -2.91
N SER A 167 10.59 -1.68 -3.70
CA SER A 167 10.02 -2.81 -4.43
C SER A 167 9.68 -3.96 -3.48
N PRO A 168 8.43 -4.46 -3.46
CA PRO A 168 8.06 -5.63 -2.66
C PRO A 168 8.82 -6.88 -3.11
N VAL A 169 9.10 -7.77 -2.15
CA VAL A 169 9.75 -9.06 -2.39
C VAL A 169 8.87 -10.17 -1.82
N VAL A 170 8.69 -11.23 -2.61
CA VAL A 170 7.86 -12.39 -2.23
C VAL A 170 8.71 -13.62 -2.01
N HIS A 171 8.40 -14.38 -0.96
CA HIS A 171 9.02 -15.65 -0.70
C HIS A 171 8.08 -16.60 0.06
N ASP A 172 8.10 -17.89 -0.29
CA ASP A 172 7.36 -18.91 0.46
C ASP A 172 8.22 -19.41 1.63
N MET A 173 7.69 -19.33 2.85
CA MET A 173 8.41 -19.66 4.09
C MET A 173 7.63 -20.69 4.93
N PHE A 174 8.36 -21.57 5.59
CA PHE A 174 7.79 -22.58 6.49
C PHE A 174 7.97 -22.14 7.94
N PHE A 175 6.88 -21.80 8.60
CA PHE A 175 6.89 -21.38 10.01
C PHE A 175 5.50 -21.51 10.66
N LYS A 176 5.44 -21.27 11.97
CA LYS A 176 4.19 -21.17 12.70
C LYS A 176 3.70 -19.72 12.68
N SER A 177 2.61 -19.46 11.95
CA SER A 177 1.96 -18.14 11.93
C SER A 177 1.47 -17.76 13.34
N PRO A 178 1.45 -16.44 13.69
CA PRO A 178 0.89 -15.96 14.96
C PRO A 178 -0.56 -16.41 15.22
N LEU A 179 -1.34 -16.60 14.18
CA LEU A 179 -2.72 -17.09 14.26
C LEU A 179 -2.83 -18.60 14.05
N GLY A 180 -1.74 -19.28 13.73
CA GLY A 180 -1.70 -20.70 13.45
C GLY A 180 -1.48 -21.56 14.69
N THR A 181 -1.94 -22.81 14.64
CA THR A 181 -1.71 -23.83 15.69
C THR A 181 -0.47 -24.67 15.45
N SER A 182 -0.03 -24.78 14.18
CA SER A 182 1.11 -25.59 13.73
C SER A 182 1.95 -24.85 12.70
N GLU A 183 3.14 -25.36 12.46
CA GLU A 183 3.97 -24.90 11.33
C GLU A 183 3.33 -25.28 10.00
N ASN A 184 3.40 -24.36 9.05
CA ASN A 184 2.93 -24.56 7.68
C ASN A 184 3.70 -23.67 6.72
N TRP A 185 3.52 -23.88 5.42
CA TRP A 185 3.99 -22.96 4.40
C TRP A 185 3.11 -21.71 4.33
N HIS A 186 3.74 -20.58 4.11
CA HIS A 186 3.10 -19.28 3.96
C HIS A 186 3.77 -18.49 2.83
N THR A 187 3.01 -17.79 2.03
CA THR A 187 3.55 -16.81 1.08
C THR A 187 3.73 -15.48 1.78
N ILE A 188 4.96 -15.02 1.88
CA ILE A 188 5.35 -13.81 2.62
C ILE A 188 5.69 -12.70 1.64
N LEU A 189 5.15 -11.52 1.89
CA LEU A 189 5.47 -10.29 1.18
C LEU A 189 6.25 -9.35 2.11
N MET A 190 7.51 -9.08 1.77
CA MET A 190 8.32 -8.06 2.41
C MET A 190 8.21 -6.76 1.63
N VAL A 191 7.86 -5.69 2.31
CA VAL A 191 7.59 -4.37 1.72
C VAL A 191 8.57 -3.36 2.29
N PRO A 192 9.71 -3.10 1.64
CA PRO A 192 10.64 -2.07 2.07
C PRO A 192 10.06 -0.68 1.80
N TYR A 193 10.39 0.28 2.65
CA TYR A 193 9.89 1.65 2.48
C TYR A 193 10.71 2.48 1.47
N GLY A 194 11.89 2.02 1.07
CA GLY A 194 12.75 2.75 0.15
C GLY A 194 13.08 4.15 0.69
N ARG A 195 12.87 5.19 -0.09
CA ARG A 195 13.04 6.58 0.36
C ARG A 195 11.96 7.03 1.35
N GLY A 196 10.88 6.28 1.48
CA GLY A 196 9.84 6.53 2.47
C GLY A 196 10.27 6.29 3.91
N GLY A 197 11.36 5.56 4.14
CA GLY A 197 11.88 5.33 5.51
C GLY A 197 12.86 4.17 5.60
N ASN A 198 13.59 4.14 6.71
CA ASN A 198 14.60 3.11 7.00
C ASN A 198 13.94 1.88 7.65
N GLY A 199 13.32 1.05 6.84
CA GLY A 199 12.66 -0.15 7.35
C GLY A 199 11.82 -0.89 6.32
N PHE A 200 11.09 -1.87 6.80
CA PHE A 200 10.19 -2.69 6.00
C PHE A 200 9.04 -3.24 6.84
N THR A 201 7.99 -3.65 6.16
CA THR A 201 6.86 -4.39 6.73
C THR A 201 6.79 -5.78 6.10
N VAL A 202 6.35 -6.76 6.88
CA VAL A 202 6.16 -8.14 6.44
C VAL A 202 4.70 -8.53 6.61
N LEU A 203 4.11 -9.01 5.52
CA LEU A 203 2.75 -9.50 5.45
C LEU A 203 2.75 -10.97 5.05
N ASP A 204 1.85 -11.76 5.63
CA ASP A 204 1.45 -13.06 5.12
C ASP A 204 0.29 -12.83 4.13
N ILE A 205 0.52 -13.21 2.88
CA ILE A 205 -0.43 -13.07 1.77
C ILE A 205 -0.86 -14.43 1.21
N THR A 206 -0.77 -15.48 2.02
CA THR A 206 -1.20 -16.84 1.62
C THR A 206 -2.65 -16.83 1.18
N ASP A 207 -3.51 -16.14 1.93
CA ASP A 207 -4.85 -15.74 1.48
C ASP A 207 -4.77 -14.33 0.88
N PRO A 208 -4.92 -14.17 -0.45
CA PRO A 208 -4.75 -12.88 -1.11
C PRO A 208 -5.80 -11.83 -0.70
N ASP A 209 -6.94 -12.27 -0.15
CA ASP A 209 -8.02 -11.37 0.29
C ASP A 209 -7.91 -10.97 1.77
N LYS A 210 -7.08 -11.67 2.55
CA LYS A 210 -6.94 -11.46 3.99
C LYS A 210 -5.47 -11.36 4.41
N PRO A 211 -4.76 -10.32 3.97
CA PRO A 211 -3.37 -10.15 4.34
C PRO A 211 -3.24 -10.03 5.86
N LEU A 212 -2.28 -10.74 6.44
CA LEU A 212 -1.98 -10.68 7.87
C LEU A 212 -0.66 -9.92 8.08
N HIS A 213 -0.71 -8.81 8.80
CA HIS A 213 0.50 -8.12 9.22
C HIS A 213 1.24 -8.96 10.25
N LEU A 214 2.46 -9.39 9.94
CA LEU A 214 3.29 -10.18 10.83
C LEU A 214 4.12 -9.27 11.75
N TYR A 215 4.92 -8.39 11.15
CA TYR A 215 5.73 -7.42 11.88
C TYR A 215 6.23 -6.31 10.95
N SER A 216 6.72 -5.23 11.57
CA SER A 216 7.45 -4.16 10.90
C SER A 216 8.76 -3.89 11.64
N VAL A 217 9.80 -3.62 10.88
CA VAL A 217 11.11 -3.21 11.41
C VAL A 217 11.43 -1.84 10.87
N TYR A 218 11.85 -0.93 11.74
CA TYR A 218 12.31 0.39 11.35
C TYR A 218 13.43 0.85 12.28
N ASN A 219 14.37 1.59 11.73
CA ASN A 219 15.49 2.13 12.48
C ASN A 219 15.31 3.63 12.69
N LEU A 220 15.01 4.02 13.91
CA LEU A 220 14.91 5.43 14.32
C LEU A 220 16.28 6.09 14.50
N SER A 221 17.35 5.30 14.66
CA SER A 221 18.70 5.80 14.96
C SER A 221 19.36 6.61 13.85
N LEU A 222 18.89 6.47 12.61
CA LEU A 222 19.45 7.21 11.45
C LEU A 222 18.82 8.58 11.22
N ILE A 223 17.88 9.00 12.06
CA ILE A 223 17.26 10.33 11.98
C ILE A 223 18.18 11.43 12.54
N HIS A 224 19.28 11.07 13.18
CA HIS A 224 20.22 11.98 13.84
C HIS A 224 21.59 12.15 13.11
N ILE A 225 21.64 11.88 11.84
CA ILE A 225 22.85 12.19 11.05
C ILE A 225 22.55 13.36 10.14
#